data_fa694f7936c7d67e7bd9f213d78e1afc
#
_entry.id   fa694f7936c7d67e7bd9f213d78e1afc
#
_cell.length_a   1.000
_cell.length_b   1.000
_cell.length_c   1.000
_cell.angle_alpha   90.00
_cell.angle_beta   90.00
_cell.angle_gamma   90.00
#
_symmetry.space_group_name_H-M   'P 1'
#
loop_
_entity.id
_entity.type
_entity.pdbx_description
1 polymer ?
#
loop_
_entity_poly.entity_id
_entity_poly.type
_entity_poly.pdbx_seq_one_letter_code
_entity_poly.pdbx_strand_id
1 'polypeptide(L)'
;MRLKILLVTALLVAIHSAYAQSVIDLIRQTPSYASCNYHTYPDSITAKLTPAPKGKKPFYISHYGRHGSRYISNRNGYDTPYIMMVHADSLDELTVAGQKVMHEMKSIMHDTEDRWGELTGYGKRQLQNIGRRMVERFPEVLCPGANVTCISTVVPRCIESMGSYALEMLQACPKLNITM
;
A
#
# COMPACT_ATOMS: atom_id res chain seq x y z
N MET A 1 -40.87 29.19 15.93
CA MET A 1 -40.32 27.82 15.89
C MET A 1 -39.63 27.50 14.54
N ARG A 2 -40.28 27.72 13.40
CA ARG A 2 -39.71 27.41 12.07
C ARG A 2 -38.40 28.14 11.73
N LEU A 3 -38.24 29.44 12.10
CA LEU A 3 -37.04 30.22 11.83
C LEU A 3 -35.83 29.69 12.62
N LYS A 4 -36.01 29.25 13.87
CA LYS A 4 -34.95 28.68 14.70
C LYS A 4 -34.49 27.33 14.15
N ILE A 5 -35.39 26.50 13.63
CA ILE A 5 -35.07 25.24 12.96
C ILE A 5 -34.26 25.48 11.69
N LEU A 6 -34.66 26.44 10.87
CA LEU A 6 -33.97 26.83 9.65
C LEU A 6 -32.51 27.30 9.94
N LEU A 7 -32.33 28.14 10.98
CA LEU A 7 -31.00 28.59 11.39
C LEU A 7 -30.11 27.46 11.90
N VAL A 8 -30.66 26.54 12.66
CA VAL A 8 -29.90 25.38 13.13
C VAL A 8 -29.51 24.45 11.99
N THR A 9 -30.44 24.22 11.05
CA THR A 9 -30.15 23.41 9.87
C THR A 9 -29.09 24.06 8.96
N ALA A 10 -29.17 25.36 8.74
CA ALA A 10 -28.19 26.11 7.96
C ALA A 10 -26.80 26.10 8.64
N LEU A 11 -26.74 26.21 9.97
CA LEU A 11 -25.51 26.12 10.74
C LEU A 11 -24.89 24.73 10.67
N LEU A 12 -25.70 23.66 10.77
CA LEU A 12 -25.24 22.27 10.63
C LEU A 12 -24.68 21.99 9.24
N VAL A 13 -25.34 22.47 8.19
CA VAL A 13 -24.86 22.34 6.80
C VAL A 13 -23.53 23.11 6.62
N ALA A 14 -23.42 24.33 7.14
CA ALA A 14 -22.21 25.13 7.07
C ALA A 14 -21.03 24.45 7.80
N ILE A 15 -21.26 23.84 8.96
CA ILE A 15 -20.23 23.10 9.71
C ILE A 15 -19.76 21.87 8.93
N HIS A 16 -20.66 21.11 8.31
CA HIS A 16 -20.28 19.95 7.48
C HIS A 16 -19.48 20.36 6.23
N SER A 17 -19.81 21.47 5.61
CA SER A 17 -19.08 22.01 4.44
C SER A 17 -17.67 22.49 4.80
N ALA A 18 -17.44 22.98 6.02
CA ALA A 18 -16.15 23.46 6.47
C ALA A 18 -15.11 22.35 6.72
N TYR A 19 -15.57 21.11 6.92
CA TYR A 19 -14.69 19.95 7.14
C TYR A 19 -14.45 19.11 5.88
N ALA A 20 -15.10 19.39 4.78
CA ALA A 20 -14.90 18.69 3.52
C ALA A 20 -13.67 19.25 2.80
N GLN A 21 -12.47 18.80 3.19
CA GLN A 21 -11.28 19.05 2.41
C GLN A 21 -11.45 18.41 1.04
N SER A 22 -11.26 19.18 -0.04
CA SER A 22 -11.33 18.66 -1.39
C SER A 22 -10.28 17.57 -1.60
N VAL A 23 -10.65 16.46 -2.24
CA VAL A 23 -9.71 15.40 -2.65
C VAL A 23 -8.58 15.98 -3.50
N ILE A 24 -8.88 17.01 -4.32
CA ILE A 24 -7.89 17.71 -5.12
C ILE A 24 -6.87 18.43 -4.24
N ASP A 25 -7.29 19.05 -3.14
CA ASP A 25 -6.37 19.75 -2.23
C ASP A 25 -5.49 18.76 -1.45
N LEU A 26 -6.03 17.60 -1.09
CA LEU A 26 -5.24 16.50 -0.52
C LEU A 26 -4.19 15.99 -1.51
N ILE A 27 -4.55 15.80 -2.77
CA ILE A 27 -3.61 15.38 -3.82
C ILE A 27 -2.55 16.45 -4.08
N ARG A 28 -2.91 17.74 -4.08
CA ARG A 28 -1.95 18.85 -4.22
C ARG A 28 -0.92 18.87 -3.08
N GLN A 29 -1.36 18.61 -1.85
CA GLN A 29 -0.49 18.53 -0.68
C GLN A 29 0.36 17.26 -0.66
N THR A 30 -0.19 16.16 -1.12
CA THR A 30 0.45 14.84 -1.12
C THR A 30 0.23 14.15 -2.47
N PRO A 31 1.02 14.47 -3.50
CA PRO A 31 0.81 13.95 -4.87
C PRO A 31 0.75 12.43 -4.97
N SER A 32 1.39 11.71 -4.04
CA SER A 32 1.35 10.25 -3.99
C SER A 32 -0.06 9.68 -3.77
N TYR A 33 -1.01 10.47 -3.27
CA TYR A 33 -2.41 10.04 -3.15
C TYR A 33 -3.11 9.87 -4.51
N ALA A 34 -2.58 10.47 -5.58
CA ALA A 34 -3.02 10.22 -6.94
C ALA A 34 -2.58 8.86 -7.50
N SER A 35 -1.63 8.19 -6.84
CA SER A 35 -1.07 6.92 -7.33
C SER A 35 -2.04 5.74 -7.23
N CYS A 36 -3.22 5.90 -6.63
CA CYS A 36 -4.23 4.84 -6.50
C CYS A 36 -3.60 3.54 -5.95
N ASN A 37 -3.72 2.43 -6.69
CA ASN A 37 -3.14 1.13 -6.30
C ASN A 37 -1.62 1.02 -6.50
N TYR A 38 -0.97 2.05 -7.05
CA TYR A 38 0.50 2.16 -7.10
C TYR A 38 1.08 2.83 -5.86
N HIS A 39 0.24 3.36 -4.97
CA HIS A 39 0.71 3.86 -3.67
C HIS A 39 1.32 2.72 -2.85
N THR A 40 2.56 2.90 -2.40
CA THR A 40 3.30 1.85 -1.68
C THR A 40 2.86 1.76 -0.21
N TYR A 41 3.05 0.61 0.41
CA TYR A 41 2.97 0.53 1.86
C TYR A 41 4.08 1.40 2.49
N PRO A 42 3.78 2.14 3.56
CA PRO A 42 4.79 2.93 4.25
C PRO A 42 5.81 2.02 4.96
N ASP A 43 7.09 2.39 4.89
CA ASP A 43 8.16 1.66 5.58
C ASP A 43 8.05 1.79 7.11
N SER A 44 7.57 2.92 7.59
CA SER A 44 7.31 3.18 8.99
C SER A 44 5.92 3.77 9.20
N ILE A 45 5.28 3.41 10.31
CA ILE A 45 4.01 4.00 10.74
C ILE A 45 4.26 4.70 12.07
N THR A 46 4.23 6.01 12.05
CA THR A 46 4.40 6.86 13.24
C THR A 46 3.10 7.08 14.03
N ALA A 47 1.96 6.75 13.42
CA ALA A 47 0.66 6.88 14.07
C ALA A 47 0.59 6.03 15.34
N LYS A 48 0.26 6.68 16.45
CA LYS A 48 -0.01 5.98 17.72
C LYS A 48 -1.32 5.20 17.59
N LEU A 49 -1.32 3.99 18.14
CA LEU A 49 -2.56 3.23 18.26
C LEU A 49 -3.49 3.93 19.25
N THR A 50 -4.77 3.93 18.93
CA THR A 50 -5.80 4.31 19.92
C THR A 50 -5.79 3.27 21.03
N PRO A 51 -5.68 3.68 22.31
CA PRO A 51 -5.69 2.73 23.41
C PRO A 51 -7.02 1.99 23.49
N ALA A 52 -6.98 0.76 23.98
CA ALA A 52 -8.20 0.00 24.20
C ALA A 52 -9.12 0.73 25.20
N PRO A 53 -10.45 0.68 25.03
CA PRO A 53 -11.38 1.22 26.00
C PRO A 53 -11.16 0.62 27.40
N LYS A 54 -11.43 1.40 28.46
CA LYS A 54 -11.24 0.96 29.85
C LYS A 54 -11.90 -0.40 30.10
N GLY A 55 -11.14 -1.35 30.63
CA GLY A 55 -11.62 -2.69 30.96
C GLY A 55 -11.78 -3.62 29.73
N LYS A 56 -11.35 -3.21 28.56
CA LYS A 56 -11.34 -4.06 27.35
C LYS A 56 -9.92 -4.45 26.98
N LYS A 57 -9.78 -5.65 26.41
CA LYS A 57 -8.52 -6.16 25.86
C LYS A 57 -8.77 -6.70 24.46
N PRO A 58 -7.84 -6.55 23.51
CA PRO A 58 -7.94 -7.20 22.21
C PRO A 58 -7.87 -8.74 22.41
N PHE A 59 -8.68 -9.47 21.69
CA PHE A 59 -8.71 -10.95 21.73
C PHE A 59 -8.71 -11.61 20.35
N TYR A 60 -8.89 -10.83 19.30
CA TYR A 60 -8.96 -11.31 17.93
C TYR A 60 -8.44 -10.25 16.97
N ILE A 61 -7.75 -10.68 15.91
CA ILE A 61 -7.28 -9.81 14.83
C ILE A 61 -7.79 -10.36 13.51
N SER A 62 -8.42 -9.50 12.72
CA SER A 62 -8.71 -9.75 11.31
C SER A 62 -7.90 -8.76 10.48
N HIS A 63 -7.09 -9.28 9.56
CA HIS A 63 -6.26 -8.48 8.68
C HIS A 63 -6.60 -8.76 7.23
N TYR A 64 -6.87 -7.70 6.48
CA TYR A 64 -7.01 -7.74 5.03
C TYR A 64 -5.94 -6.86 4.41
N GLY A 65 -5.11 -7.43 3.55
CA GLY A 65 -3.99 -6.74 2.94
C GLY A 65 -3.96 -6.90 1.42
N ARG A 66 -3.29 -5.97 0.75
CA ARG A 66 -2.93 -6.08 -0.65
C ARG A 66 -1.54 -6.73 -0.75
N HIS A 67 -1.21 -7.37 -1.87
CA HIS A 67 0.17 -7.80 -2.16
C HIS A 67 1.15 -6.62 -2.07
N GLY A 68 2.41 -6.88 -1.84
CA GLY A 68 3.50 -5.89 -1.84
C GLY A 68 3.74 -5.27 -3.22
N SER A 69 4.71 -4.37 -3.29
CA SER A 69 5.14 -3.76 -4.55
C SER A 69 5.56 -4.83 -5.55
N ARG A 70 5.12 -4.68 -6.79
CA ARG A 70 5.30 -5.63 -7.87
C ARG A 70 5.70 -4.94 -9.16
N TYR A 71 6.25 -5.69 -10.09
CA TYR A 71 6.39 -5.25 -11.48
C TYR A 71 5.03 -5.04 -12.14
N ILE A 72 4.96 -4.20 -13.18
CA ILE A 72 3.71 -3.99 -13.94
C ILE A 72 3.26 -5.35 -14.53
N SER A 73 1.96 -5.59 -14.56
CA SER A 73 1.40 -6.92 -14.85
C SER A 73 1.49 -7.34 -16.31
N ASN A 74 1.88 -6.44 -17.20
CA ASN A 74 2.01 -6.73 -18.64
C ASN A 74 3.13 -5.92 -19.25
N ARG A 75 3.68 -6.43 -20.34
CA ARG A 75 4.78 -5.82 -21.08
C ARG A 75 4.44 -4.43 -21.61
N ASN A 76 3.23 -4.23 -22.13
CA ASN A 76 2.83 -2.97 -22.74
C ASN A 76 2.91 -1.77 -21.77
N GLY A 77 2.78 -2.00 -20.46
CA GLY A 77 2.94 -0.96 -19.44
C GLY A 77 4.35 -0.37 -19.39
N TYR A 78 5.35 -1.12 -19.85
CA TYR A 78 6.73 -0.67 -19.99
C TYR A 78 7.07 -0.26 -21.42
N ASP A 79 6.69 -1.09 -22.42
CA ASP A 79 7.04 -0.88 -23.81
C ASP A 79 6.44 0.42 -24.37
N THR A 80 5.16 0.67 -24.11
CA THR A 80 4.46 1.82 -24.71
C THR A 80 5.13 3.15 -24.39
N PRO A 81 5.37 3.52 -23.12
CA PRO A 81 6.03 4.78 -22.82
C PRO A 81 7.48 4.82 -23.35
N TYR A 82 8.21 3.70 -23.35
CA TYR A 82 9.56 3.65 -23.89
C TYR A 82 9.58 3.89 -25.39
N ILE A 83 8.70 3.24 -26.17
CA ILE A 83 8.59 3.42 -27.63
C ILE A 83 8.25 4.88 -27.96
N MET A 84 7.37 5.52 -27.17
CA MET A 84 7.05 6.94 -27.35
C MET A 84 8.29 7.83 -27.16
N MET A 85 9.11 7.54 -26.15
CA MET A 85 10.34 8.28 -25.89
C MET A 85 11.37 8.07 -27.03
N VAL A 86 11.54 6.83 -27.49
CA VAL A 86 12.43 6.50 -28.62
C VAL A 86 11.97 7.21 -29.89
N HIS A 87 10.65 7.30 -30.12
CA HIS A 87 10.12 8.04 -31.26
C HIS A 87 10.43 9.54 -31.17
N ALA A 88 10.18 10.15 -30.02
CA ALA A 88 10.50 11.56 -29.80
C ALA A 88 12.02 11.85 -29.94
N ASP A 89 12.87 10.93 -29.48
CA ASP A 89 14.33 11.03 -29.65
C ASP A 89 14.73 11.00 -31.11
N SER A 90 14.10 10.13 -31.93
CA SER A 90 14.36 10.03 -33.38
C SER A 90 13.98 11.31 -34.14
N LEU A 91 13.15 12.17 -33.56
CA LEU A 91 12.74 13.47 -34.13
C LEU A 91 13.51 14.64 -33.52
N ASP A 92 14.50 14.36 -32.68
CA ASP A 92 15.27 15.37 -31.94
C ASP A 92 14.40 16.30 -31.05
N GLU A 93 13.26 15.75 -30.56
CA GLU A 93 12.27 16.49 -29.73
C GLU A 93 12.44 16.28 -28.22
N LEU A 94 13.38 15.39 -27.79
CA LEU A 94 13.62 15.19 -26.38
C LEU A 94 14.47 16.31 -25.77
N THR A 95 14.02 16.80 -24.64
CA THR A 95 14.88 17.63 -23.77
C THR A 95 15.97 16.78 -23.12
N VAL A 96 17.00 17.41 -22.56
CA VAL A 96 18.06 16.73 -21.79
C VAL A 96 17.44 15.86 -20.66
N ALA A 97 16.40 16.35 -20.00
CA ALA A 97 15.67 15.59 -18.98
C ALA A 97 14.95 14.37 -19.59
N GLY A 98 14.36 14.54 -20.77
CA GLY A 98 13.72 13.44 -21.51
C GLY A 98 14.69 12.34 -21.90
N GLN A 99 15.87 12.69 -22.42
CA GLN A 99 16.93 11.73 -22.77
C GLN A 99 17.38 10.93 -21.53
N LYS A 100 17.54 11.59 -20.39
CA LYS A 100 17.87 10.92 -19.13
C LYS A 100 16.78 9.92 -18.72
N VAL A 101 15.51 10.32 -18.77
CA VAL A 101 14.36 9.44 -18.45
C VAL A 101 14.33 8.23 -19.40
N MET A 102 14.51 8.44 -20.70
CA MET A 102 14.56 7.35 -21.68
C MET A 102 15.68 6.34 -21.38
N HIS A 103 16.85 6.82 -20.99
CA HIS A 103 17.96 5.94 -20.60
C HIS A 103 17.63 5.12 -19.35
N GLU A 104 17.03 5.74 -18.34
CA GLU A 104 16.59 5.06 -17.12
C GLU A 104 15.49 4.03 -17.43
N MET A 105 14.55 4.35 -18.31
CA MET A 105 13.51 3.40 -18.75
C MET A 105 14.11 2.17 -19.45
N LYS A 106 15.14 2.32 -20.24
CA LYS A 106 15.83 1.18 -20.89
C LYS A 106 16.40 0.21 -19.85
N SER A 107 16.97 0.72 -18.77
CA SER A 107 17.47 -0.09 -17.65
C SER A 107 16.34 -0.81 -16.93
N ILE A 108 15.22 -0.11 -16.68
CA ILE A 108 14.03 -0.70 -16.06
C ILE A 108 13.47 -1.84 -16.94
N MET A 109 13.37 -1.64 -18.24
CA MET A 109 12.87 -2.68 -19.16
C MET A 109 13.72 -3.94 -19.11
N HIS A 110 15.04 -3.80 -19.06
CA HIS A 110 15.94 -4.95 -18.94
C HIS A 110 15.74 -5.70 -17.60
N ASP A 111 15.57 -4.99 -16.48
CA ASP A 111 15.32 -5.61 -15.15
C ASP A 111 13.93 -6.28 -15.09
N THR A 112 12.98 -5.83 -15.89
CA THR A 112 11.59 -6.29 -15.86
C THR A 112 11.26 -7.38 -16.88
N GLU A 113 12.19 -7.75 -17.74
CA GLU A 113 11.97 -8.75 -18.78
C GLU A 113 11.52 -10.10 -18.16
N ASP A 114 10.42 -10.62 -18.65
CA ASP A 114 9.75 -11.86 -18.19
C ASP A 114 9.32 -11.87 -16.71
N ARG A 115 9.32 -10.71 -16.05
CA ARG A 115 8.95 -10.58 -14.62
C ARG A 115 7.62 -9.84 -14.42
N TRP A 116 6.72 -9.95 -15.40
CA TRP A 116 5.43 -9.25 -15.40
C TRP A 116 4.54 -9.67 -14.22
N GLY A 117 4.26 -8.73 -13.35
CA GLY A 117 3.40 -8.94 -12.19
C GLY A 117 4.03 -9.70 -11.04
N GLU A 118 5.32 -10.05 -11.10
CA GLU A 118 6.04 -10.62 -9.98
C GLU A 118 6.15 -9.66 -8.79
N LEU A 119 6.20 -10.22 -7.60
CA LEU A 119 6.49 -9.48 -6.39
C LEU A 119 7.96 -9.04 -6.38
N THR A 120 8.22 -7.76 -6.15
CA THR A 120 9.59 -7.26 -6.01
C THR A 120 10.19 -7.64 -4.66
N GLY A 121 11.54 -7.65 -4.55
CA GLY A 121 12.21 -7.78 -3.26
C GLY A 121 11.81 -6.71 -2.26
N TYR A 122 11.50 -5.49 -2.74
CA TYR A 122 10.92 -4.43 -1.91
C TYR A 122 9.52 -4.80 -1.43
N GLY A 123 8.68 -5.34 -2.31
CA GLY A 123 7.35 -5.85 -1.94
C GLY A 123 7.38 -6.92 -0.85
N LYS A 124 8.34 -7.85 -0.91
CA LYS A 124 8.54 -8.84 0.16
C LYS A 124 8.85 -8.16 1.50
N ARG A 125 9.80 -7.23 1.52
CA ARG A 125 10.15 -6.48 2.74
C ARG A 125 8.98 -5.68 3.30
N GLN A 126 8.12 -5.11 2.45
CA GLN A 126 6.91 -4.42 2.91
C GLN A 126 6.01 -5.35 3.74
N LEU A 127 5.76 -6.57 3.26
CA LEU A 127 4.90 -7.54 3.96
C LEU A 127 5.57 -8.08 5.22
N GLN A 128 6.88 -8.32 5.20
CA GLN A 128 7.66 -8.66 6.38
C GLN A 128 7.51 -7.59 7.46
N ASN A 129 7.70 -6.30 7.10
CA ASN A 129 7.55 -5.19 8.03
C ASN A 129 6.13 -5.09 8.61
N ILE A 130 5.10 -5.40 7.80
CA ILE A 130 3.71 -5.43 8.30
C ILE A 130 3.52 -6.57 9.29
N GLY A 131 4.01 -7.77 8.97
CA GLY A 131 3.95 -8.94 9.85
C GLY A 131 4.63 -8.69 11.20
N ARG A 132 5.85 -8.14 11.18
CA ARG A 132 6.59 -7.77 12.39
C ARG A 132 5.80 -6.78 13.24
N ARG A 133 5.35 -5.67 12.64
CA ARG A 133 4.56 -4.66 13.35
C ARG A 133 3.26 -5.21 13.94
N MET A 134 2.65 -6.19 13.29
CA MET A 134 1.44 -6.83 13.83
C MET A 134 1.75 -7.54 15.14
N VAL A 135 2.83 -8.30 15.21
CA VAL A 135 3.25 -8.98 16.43
C VAL A 135 3.68 -7.99 17.53
N GLU A 136 4.46 -6.97 17.15
CA GLU A 136 4.93 -5.94 18.09
C GLU A 136 3.78 -5.12 18.72
N ARG A 137 2.69 -4.90 17.97
CA ARG A 137 1.57 -4.09 18.40
C ARG A 137 0.52 -4.86 19.21
N PHE A 138 0.43 -6.16 19.00
CA PHE A 138 -0.59 -7.02 19.61
C PHE A 138 0.01 -8.32 20.17
N PRO A 139 1.12 -8.22 20.94
CA PRO A 139 1.78 -9.41 21.46
C PRO A 139 0.87 -10.21 22.39
N GLU A 140 -0.04 -9.56 23.11
CA GLU A 140 -1.00 -10.19 24.02
C GLU A 140 -2.03 -11.08 23.31
N VAL A 141 -2.29 -10.84 22.01
CA VAL A 141 -3.19 -11.67 21.20
C VAL A 141 -2.41 -12.79 20.54
N LEU A 142 -1.22 -12.50 20.04
CA LEU A 142 -0.47 -13.40 19.16
C LEU A 142 0.52 -14.29 19.90
N CYS A 143 1.30 -13.75 20.83
CA CYS A 143 2.42 -14.46 21.43
C CYS A 143 2.08 -15.51 22.50
N PRO A 144 0.87 -15.62 23.05
CA PRO A 144 0.49 -16.81 23.82
C PRO A 144 0.43 -18.11 23.02
N GLY A 145 0.56 -18.04 21.67
CA GLY A 145 0.47 -19.20 20.78
C GLY A 145 -0.86 -19.23 20.02
N ALA A 146 -1.22 -18.10 19.41
CA ALA A 146 -2.44 -17.99 18.64
C ALA A 146 -2.43 -18.89 17.39
N ASN A 147 -3.62 -19.37 17.01
CA ASN A 147 -3.83 -19.98 15.70
C ASN A 147 -4.10 -18.88 14.69
N VAL A 148 -3.31 -18.84 13.62
CA VAL A 148 -3.42 -17.87 12.54
C VAL A 148 -3.75 -18.61 11.25
N THR A 149 -4.87 -18.30 10.63
CA THR A 149 -5.23 -18.80 9.30
C THR A 149 -4.94 -17.71 8.27
N CYS A 150 -4.09 -18.03 7.32
CA CYS A 150 -3.75 -17.15 6.20
C CYS A 150 -4.43 -17.65 4.92
N ILE A 151 -5.08 -16.75 4.20
CA ILE A 151 -5.76 -17.08 2.94
C ILE A 151 -5.34 -16.06 1.88
N SER A 152 -5.03 -16.52 0.69
CA SER A 152 -4.75 -15.66 -0.45
C SER A 152 -5.45 -16.14 -1.72
N THR A 153 -5.46 -15.29 -2.73
CA THR A 153 -5.79 -15.71 -4.09
C THR A 153 -4.66 -16.56 -4.65
N VAL A 154 -4.94 -17.35 -5.70
CA VAL A 154 -3.96 -18.24 -6.36
C VAL A 154 -2.89 -17.49 -7.18
N VAL A 155 -2.93 -16.17 -7.20
CA VAL A 155 -1.95 -15.35 -7.94
C VAL A 155 -0.60 -15.40 -7.21
N PRO A 156 0.52 -15.76 -7.87
CA PRO A 156 1.82 -15.98 -7.24
C PRO A 156 2.26 -14.85 -6.29
N ARG A 157 2.19 -13.59 -6.73
CA ARG A 157 2.55 -12.45 -5.88
C ARG A 157 1.72 -12.33 -4.60
N CYS A 158 0.46 -12.81 -4.61
CA CYS A 158 -0.39 -12.80 -3.42
C CYS A 158 0.04 -13.89 -2.45
N ILE A 159 0.34 -15.10 -2.96
CA ILE A 159 0.86 -16.23 -2.17
C ILE A 159 2.21 -15.84 -1.55
N GLU A 160 3.13 -15.27 -2.33
CA GLU A 160 4.44 -14.82 -1.84
C GLU A 160 4.31 -13.70 -0.79
N SER A 161 3.36 -12.78 -0.99
CA SER A 161 3.08 -11.72 -0.02
C SER A 161 2.57 -12.30 1.30
N MET A 162 1.62 -13.22 1.24
CA MET A 162 1.10 -13.93 2.40
C MET A 162 2.20 -14.72 3.12
N GLY A 163 3.01 -15.47 2.39
CA GLY A 163 4.13 -16.22 2.95
C GLY A 163 5.16 -15.32 3.62
N SER A 164 5.53 -14.19 2.98
CA SER A 164 6.47 -13.22 3.54
C SER A 164 5.96 -12.60 4.85
N TYR A 165 4.67 -12.27 4.90
CA TYR A 165 4.01 -11.77 6.09
C TYR A 165 3.99 -12.81 7.21
N ALA A 166 3.54 -14.03 6.91
CA ALA A 166 3.41 -15.12 7.87
C ALA A 166 4.77 -15.56 8.46
N LEU A 167 5.79 -15.65 7.60
CA LEU A 167 7.14 -16.02 8.01
C LEU A 167 7.73 -15.03 9.02
N GLU A 168 7.55 -13.75 8.76
CA GLU A 168 8.03 -12.70 9.66
C GLU A 168 7.26 -12.69 11.00
N MET A 169 5.96 -12.94 10.97
CA MET A 169 5.19 -13.12 12.21
C MET A 169 5.74 -14.29 13.03
N LEU A 170 6.06 -15.41 12.38
CA LEU A 170 6.62 -16.59 13.03
C LEU A 170 8.01 -16.34 13.60
N GLN A 171 8.85 -15.57 12.90
CA GLN A 171 10.15 -15.14 13.40
C GLN A 171 10.04 -14.25 14.65
N ALA A 172 9.09 -13.30 14.62
CA ALA A 172 8.85 -12.37 15.74
C ALA A 172 8.18 -13.07 16.94
N CYS A 173 7.40 -14.13 16.69
CA CYS A 173 6.72 -14.91 17.73
C CYS A 173 6.68 -16.40 17.35
N PRO A 174 7.72 -17.20 17.71
CA PRO A 174 7.87 -18.61 17.33
C PRO A 174 6.79 -19.57 17.85
N LYS A 175 5.95 -19.12 18.79
CA LYS A 175 4.84 -19.92 19.33
C LYS A 175 3.55 -19.87 18.48
N LEU A 176 3.52 -19.07 17.43
CA LEU A 176 2.37 -19.00 16.54
C LEU A 176 2.15 -20.34 15.83
N ASN A 177 0.91 -20.74 15.73
CA ASN A 177 0.51 -21.87 14.87
C ASN A 177 -0.14 -21.29 13.59
N ILE A 178 0.62 -21.28 12.50
CA ILE A 178 0.20 -20.67 11.24
C ILE A 178 -0.20 -21.76 10.24
N THR A 179 -1.41 -21.64 9.70
CA THR A 179 -1.93 -22.45 8.58
C THR A 179 -2.11 -21.57 7.34
N MET A 180 -1.67 -22.06 6.17
CA MET A 180 -1.77 -21.38 4.88
C MET A 180 -2.48 -22.25 3.86
#